data_e0b368ef29a31d82ce8761c7fe74decd
#
_entry.id   e0b368ef29a31d82ce8761c7fe74decd
#
_cell.length_a   1.000
_cell.length_b   1.000
_cell.length_c   1.000
_cell.angle_alpha   90.00
_cell.angle_beta   90.00
_cell.angle_gamma   90.00
#
_symmetry.space_group_name_H-M   'P 1'
#
loop_
_entity.id
_entity.type
_entity.pdbx_description
1 polymer ?
#
loop_
_entity_poly.entity_id
_entity_poly.type
_entity_poly.pdbx_seq_one_letter_code
_entity_poly.pdbx_strand_id
1 'polypeptide(L)'
;MRRSWVGWTGALAAMLSGVPAGAQPEGDVAGQGQPEVVRPLTPIPPERLEQMVPKHPDYLGALAPENLARPRPAAPFDVTGTWFVDLSKGFADYMFGPPYPKFFAPGREALIEQPRAQARGETYRDAIGQCYPPGMPMLMTRVWPHAFIQLPTAVYVISGFNNSVRTIFLDGREHTDSDLVVPSYNGESIGRWEGDTLVVHTTYFETDNHYIDLGIPISDQFELTERIRLVNGGRTMEVEYTLVDPQMWEGDWKSVKRYNRADHTDINEAHCILQYNANLPGTNLGSETAEDRGQSEIEGVN
;
A
#
# COMPACT_ATOMS: atom_id res chain seq x y z
N MET A 1 -19.72 -40.40 -10.83
CA MET A 1 -20.22 -40.15 -12.21
C MET A 1 -19.10 -39.58 -13.03
N ARG A 2 -18.63 -40.39 -13.99
CA ARG A 2 -17.53 -40.02 -14.90
C ARG A 2 -18.08 -39.14 -16.00
N ARG A 3 -17.44 -38.02 -16.32
CA ARG A 3 -17.63 -37.32 -17.58
C ARG A 3 -16.32 -37.30 -18.37
N SER A 4 -16.44 -37.87 -19.54
CA SER A 4 -15.42 -38.10 -20.57
C SER A 4 -15.01 -36.79 -21.26
N TRP A 5 -13.71 -36.62 -21.46
CA TRP A 5 -13.14 -35.65 -22.38
C TRP A 5 -13.09 -36.23 -23.78
N VAL A 6 -13.63 -35.50 -24.72
CA VAL A 6 -13.52 -35.80 -26.16
C VAL A 6 -12.34 -35.01 -26.72
N GLY A 7 -11.33 -35.70 -27.20
CA GLY A 7 -10.18 -35.11 -27.87
C GLY A 7 -10.52 -34.73 -29.31
N TRP A 8 -9.99 -33.62 -29.74
CA TRP A 8 -9.90 -33.23 -31.16
C TRP A 8 -8.43 -33.28 -31.58
N THR A 9 -8.09 -34.31 -32.37
CA THR A 9 -6.85 -34.37 -33.13
C THR A 9 -7.13 -33.84 -34.53
N GLY A 10 -6.56 -32.69 -34.85
CA GLY A 10 -6.52 -32.14 -36.19
C GLY A 10 -5.09 -32.12 -36.70
N ALA A 11 -4.81 -33.02 -37.63
CA ALA A 11 -3.55 -33.09 -38.34
C ALA A 11 -3.46 -31.92 -39.35
N LEU A 12 -2.39 -31.10 -39.27
CA LEU A 12 -2.02 -30.17 -40.34
C LEU A 12 -0.80 -30.70 -41.06
N ALA A 13 -1.00 -31.09 -42.32
CA ALA A 13 0.06 -31.48 -43.24
C ALA A 13 0.88 -30.24 -43.66
N ALA A 14 2.18 -30.36 -43.49
CA ALA A 14 3.14 -29.37 -43.99
C ALA A 14 3.31 -29.51 -45.49
N MET A 15 2.99 -28.48 -46.27
CA MET A 15 3.49 -28.34 -47.63
C MET A 15 4.61 -27.29 -47.64
N LEU A 16 5.82 -27.77 -47.81
CA LEU A 16 6.98 -26.98 -48.19
C LEU A 16 6.88 -26.65 -49.68
N SER A 17 6.62 -25.42 -50.02
CA SER A 17 6.87 -24.88 -51.36
C SER A 17 7.83 -23.70 -51.23
N GLY A 18 8.99 -23.87 -51.89
CA GLY A 18 10.06 -22.87 -51.89
C GLY A 18 9.63 -21.60 -52.60
N VAL A 19 10.01 -20.47 -51.98
CA VAL A 19 9.90 -19.14 -52.60
C VAL A 19 11.33 -18.72 -52.95
N PRO A 20 11.60 -18.33 -54.20
CA PRO A 20 12.91 -17.80 -54.61
C PRO A 20 13.16 -16.42 -53.98
N ALA A 21 14.41 -16.23 -53.54
CA ALA A 21 14.89 -14.92 -53.16
C ALA A 21 14.92 -13.99 -54.37
N GLY A 22 14.10 -12.96 -54.37
CA GLY A 22 14.06 -11.97 -55.39
C GLY A 22 13.34 -10.70 -54.95
N ALA A 23 14.11 -9.61 -54.93
CA ALA A 23 13.69 -8.23 -54.97
C ALA A 23 12.69 -7.74 -53.88
N GLN A 24 13.22 -6.95 -52.95
CA GLN A 24 12.40 -6.01 -52.21
C GLN A 24 11.81 -4.96 -53.18
N PRO A 25 10.50 -4.77 -53.21
CA PRO A 25 9.97 -3.55 -53.74
C PRO A 25 10.13 -2.46 -52.68
N GLU A 26 10.85 -1.41 -53.04
CA GLU A 26 10.66 -0.10 -52.41
C GLU A 26 9.18 0.30 -52.66
N GLY A 27 8.33 -0.06 -51.74
CA GLY A 27 6.92 0.34 -51.71
C GLY A 27 6.79 1.52 -50.78
N ASP A 28 6.43 2.66 -51.31
CA ASP A 28 5.90 3.81 -50.64
C ASP A 28 5.02 3.37 -49.47
N VAL A 29 5.42 3.68 -48.24
CA VAL A 29 4.53 3.68 -47.10
C VAL A 29 3.67 4.94 -47.16
N ALA A 30 2.87 5.05 -48.25
CA ALA A 30 1.76 5.96 -48.29
C ALA A 30 0.77 5.47 -47.20
N GLY A 31 0.60 6.27 -46.17
CA GLY A 31 -0.23 5.98 -45.03
C GLY A 31 -1.61 5.45 -45.44
N GLN A 32 -1.80 4.15 -45.25
CA GLN A 32 -3.14 3.63 -45.10
C GLN A 32 -3.60 4.10 -43.71
N GLY A 33 -4.24 5.29 -43.71
CA GLY A 33 -4.98 5.75 -42.56
C GLY A 33 -5.93 4.63 -42.15
N GLN A 34 -5.73 4.07 -40.98
CA GLN A 34 -6.76 3.23 -40.39
C GLN A 34 -8.04 4.04 -40.42
N PRO A 35 -9.16 3.47 -40.87
CA PRO A 35 -10.41 4.20 -40.83
C PRO A 35 -10.61 4.61 -39.36
N GLU A 36 -10.59 5.92 -39.14
CA GLU A 36 -10.90 6.50 -37.85
C GLU A 36 -12.34 6.06 -37.55
N VAL A 37 -12.43 5.03 -36.68
CA VAL A 37 -13.72 4.59 -36.16
C VAL A 37 -14.17 5.69 -35.20
N VAL A 38 -14.66 6.78 -35.79
CA VAL A 38 -15.39 7.80 -35.06
C VAL A 38 -16.66 7.13 -34.56
N ARG A 39 -16.56 6.49 -33.39
CA ARG A 39 -17.74 6.06 -32.67
C ARG A 39 -18.48 7.33 -32.28
N PRO A 40 -19.73 7.55 -32.77
CA PRO A 40 -20.50 8.67 -32.31
C PRO A 40 -20.56 8.56 -30.75
N LEU A 41 -20.03 9.57 -30.06
CA LEU A 41 -20.15 9.69 -28.64
C LEU A 41 -21.64 9.93 -28.34
N THR A 42 -22.37 8.86 -28.08
CA THR A 42 -23.73 8.99 -27.57
C THR A 42 -23.65 9.59 -26.19
N PRO A 43 -24.22 10.75 -25.91
CA PRO A 43 -24.21 11.34 -24.60
C PRO A 43 -24.78 10.36 -23.58
N ILE A 44 -24.08 10.19 -22.46
CA ILE A 44 -24.59 9.37 -21.38
C ILE A 44 -25.74 10.16 -20.71
N PRO A 45 -26.94 9.58 -20.57
CA PRO A 45 -28.04 10.25 -19.91
C PRO A 45 -27.66 10.69 -18.46
N PRO A 46 -28.12 11.86 -18.01
CA PRO A 46 -27.75 12.39 -16.69
C PRO A 46 -28.01 11.41 -15.54
N GLU A 47 -29.10 10.68 -15.57
CA GLU A 47 -29.45 9.68 -14.57
C GLU A 47 -28.43 8.51 -14.53
N ARG A 48 -27.84 8.16 -15.67
CA ARG A 48 -26.81 7.13 -15.73
C ARG A 48 -25.47 7.66 -15.28
N LEU A 49 -25.13 8.91 -15.61
CA LEU A 49 -23.94 9.57 -15.09
C LEU A 49 -23.95 9.61 -13.55
N GLU A 50 -25.09 9.94 -12.98
CA GLU A 50 -25.25 9.98 -11.52
C GLU A 50 -25.04 8.62 -10.85
N GLN A 51 -25.43 7.52 -11.52
CA GLN A 51 -25.20 6.16 -11.04
C GLN A 51 -23.75 5.70 -11.19
N MET A 52 -22.99 6.30 -12.09
CA MET A 52 -21.58 5.97 -12.36
C MET A 52 -20.60 6.61 -11.35
N VAL A 53 -21.05 7.64 -10.63
CA VAL A 53 -20.22 8.30 -9.61
C VAL A 53 -20.28 7.48 -8.33
N PRO A 54 -19.15 6.95 -7.85
CA PRO A 54 -19.14 6.24 -6.57
C PRO A 54 -19.65 7.15 -5.45
N LYS A 55 -20.59 6.66 -4.66
CA LYS A 55 -21.18 7.41 -3.54
C LYS A 55 -21.17 6.54 -2.30
N HIS A 56 -20.81 7.12 -1.16
CA HIS A 56 -21.12 6.48 0.11
C HIS A 56 -22.61 6.68 0.40
N PRO A 57 -23.34 5.65 0.87
CA PRO A 57 -24.79 5.76 1.09
C PRO A 57 -25.14 6.78 2.17
N ASP A 58 -24.33 6.88 3.23
CA ASP A 58 -24.69 7.59 4.45
C ASP A 58 -23.92 8.89 4.66
N TYR A 59 -22.79 9.10 3.97
CA TYR A 59 -21.90 10.24 4.22
C TYR A 59 -21.62 11.04 2.97
N LEU A 60 -21.51 12.35 3.16
CA LEU A 60 -20.91 13.23 2.17
C LEU A 60 -19.40 12.97 2.07
N GLY A 61 -18.83 13.13 0.89
CA GLY A 61 -17.38 13.12 0.73
C GLY A 61 -16.71 14.16 1.65
N ALA A 62 -15.52 13.87 2.14
CA ALA A 62 -14.78 14.77 3.02
C ALA A 62 -14.49 16.13 2.36
N LEU A 63 -14.36 16.17 1.05
CA LEU A 63 -14.13 17.40 0.28
C LEU A 63 -15.41 18.05 -0.27
N ALA A 64 -16.59 17.49 0.03
CA ALA A 64 -17.85 18.10 -0.39
C ALA A 64 -18.00 19.50 0.22
N PRO A 65 -18.33 20.54 -0.56
CA PRO A 65 -18.46 21.90 -0.05
C PRO A 65 -19.41 22.02 1.14
N GLU A 66 -20.51 21.29 1.10
CA GLU A 66 -21.48 21.23 2.21
C GLU A 66 -20.86 20.64 3.47
N ASN A 67 -20.06 19.58 3.37
CA ASN A 67 -19.39 18.95 4.50
C ASN A 67 -18.32 19.87 5.09
N LEU A 68 -17.52 20.52 4.24
CA LEU A 68 -16.49 21.48 4.65
C LEU A 68 -17.09 22.70 5.36
N ALA A 69 -18.27 23.14 4.96
CA ALA A 69 -18.93 24.30 5.53
C ALA A 69 -19.62 24.04 6.88
N ARG A 70 -19.79 22.81 7.31
CA ARG A 70 -20.44 22.49 8.59
C ARG A 70 -19.62 23.02 9.75
N PRO A 71 -20.21 23.76 10.70
CA PRO A 71 -19.51 24.21 11.89
C PRO A 71 -18.96 23.04 12.71
N ARG A 72 -17.70 23.13 13.11
CA ARG A 72 -17.01 22.15 13.96
C ARG A 72 -16.18 22.87 15.02
N PRO A 73 -15.92 22.24 16.18
CA PRO A 73 -14.92 22.74 17.12
C PRO A 73 -13.56 22.91 16.43
N ALA A 74 -12.85 23.96 16.80
CA ALA A 74 -11.49 24.15 16.30
C ALA A 74 -10.59 23.00 16.74
N ALA A 75 -9.78 22.50 15.81
CA ALA A 75 -8.77 21.51 16.13
C ALA A 75 -7.75 22.06 17.16
N PRO A 76 -7.33 21.30 18.15
CA PRO A 76 -6.35 21.74 19.14
C PRO A 76 -4.99 22.12 18.55
N PHE A 77 -4.63 21.49 17.43
CA PHE A 77 -3.43 21.80 16.66
C PHE A 77 -3.64 21.50 15.17
N ASP A 78 -2.69 21.94 14.35
CA ASP A 78 -2.64 21.67 12.92
C ASP A 78 -1.39 20.86 12.57
N VAL A 79 -1.58 19.67 12.01
CA VAL A 79 -0.51 18.78 11.55
C VAL A 79 -0.02 19.10 10.15
N THR A 80 -0.65 20.06 9.46
CA THR A 80 -0.27 20.42 8.08
C THR A 80 1.23 20.71 7.99
N GLY A 81 1.88 20.09 7.04
CA GLY A 81 3.31 20.23 6.77
C GLY A 81 3.95 18.93 6.31
N THR A 82 5.22 19.01 5.98
CA THR A 82 6.04 17.84 5.64
C THR A 82 6.75 17.35 6.90
N TRP A 83 6.72 16.03 7.09
CA TRP A 83 7.28 15.35 8.24
C TRP A 83 8.22 14.24 7.80
N PHE A 84 9.28 14.05 8.54
CA PHE A 84 10.24 12.99 8.30
C PHE A 84 10.51 12.23 9.59
N VAL A 85 10.62 10.91 9.49
CA VAL A 85 10.85 10.06 10.66
C VAL A 85 12.13 10.46 11.39
N ASP A 86 12.10 10.48 12.72
CA ASP A 86 13.27 10.78 13.54
C ASP A 86 14.23 9.59 13.57
N LEU A 87 15.39 9.75 12.94
CA LEU A 87 16.43 8.73 12.88
C LEU A 87 17.54 8.96 13.92
N SER A 88 17.38 9.90 14.84
CA SER A 88 18.44 10.29 15.79
C SER A 88 18.90 9.13 16.68
N LYS A 89 18.05 8.13 16.91
CA LYS A 89 18.35 6.92 17.68
C LYS A 89 18.69 5.69 16.83
N GLY A 90 18.77 5.86 15.51
CA GLY A 90 19.07 4.81 14.56
C GLY A 90 17.85 4.06 14.04
N PHE A 91 18.10 3.13 13.12
CA PHE A 91 17.04 2.44 12.40
C PHE A 91 16.14 1.56 13.27
N ALA A 92 16.67 0.98 14.32
CA ALA A 92 15.89 0.12 15.21
C ALA A 92 14.78 0.86 15.97
N ASP A 93 14.90 2.18 16.17
CA ASP A 93 13.94 2.96 16.95
C ASP A 93 12.67 3.31 16.14
N TYR A 94 12.79 3.50 14.82
CA TYR A 94 11.62 3.85 14.03
C TYR A 94 10.84 2.64 13.49
N MET A 95 11.45 1.46 13.43
CA MET A 95 10.77 0.22 13.05
C MET A 95 9.94 -0.33 14.23
N PHE A 96 8.96 -1.17 13.91
CA PHE A 96 8.22 -1.90 14.94
C PHE A 96 9.06 -3.08 15.44
N GLY A 97 9.90 -2.80 16.40
CA GLY A 97 10.84 -3.74 16.98
C GLY A 97 10.50 -4.11 18.42
N PRO A 98 11.49 -4.65 19.18
CA PRO A 98 11.30 -5.04 20.57
C PRO A 98 10.92 -3.83 21.46
N PRO A 99 10.16 -4.06 22.55
CA PRO A 99 9.69 -5.38 22.98
C PRO A 99 8.56 -5.89 22.06
N TYR A 100 8.72 -7.14 21.60
CA TYR A 100 7.68 -7.80 20.80
C TYR A 100 6.58 -8.32 21.71
N PRO A 101 5.32 -8.41 21.22
CA PRO A 101 4.28 -9.14 21.89
C PRO A 101 4.59 -10.65 21.88
N LYS A 102 3.81 -11.42 22.60
CA LYS A 102 3.88 -12.87 22.53
C LYS A 102 3.17 -13.35 21.25
N PHE A 103 3.94 -13.61 20.21
CA PHE A 103 3.42 -14.08 18.95
C PHE A 103 2.86 -15.51 19.03
N PHE A 104 1.75 -15.73 18.36
CA PHE A 104 1.28 -17.06 17.99
C PHE A 104 2.09 -17.61 16.82
N ALA A 105 1.80 -18.85 16.38
CA ALA A 105 2.65 -19.55 15.42
C ALA A 105 2.97 -18.75 14.16
N PRO A 106 1.99 -18.14 13.43
CA PRO A 106 2.30 -17.47 12.17
C PRO A 106 3.27 -16.29 12.33
N GLY A 107 3.04 -15.42 13.32
CA GLY A 107 3.91 -14.26 13.58
C GLY A 107 5.30 -14.68 14.10
N ARG A 108 5.35 -15.72 14.93
CA ARG A 108 6.62 -16.25 15.44
C ARG A 108 7.46 -16.89 14.33
N GLU A 109 6.84 -17.64 13.44
CA GLU A 109 7.52 -18.25 12.29
C GLU A 109 8.09 -17.19 11.35
N ALA A 110 7.33 -16.15 11.06
CA ALA A 110 7.80 -15.01 10.28
C ALA A 110 9.02 -14.33 10.90
N LEU A 111 8.99 -14.08 12.21
CA LEU A 111 10.09 -13.46 12.93
C LEU A 111 11.37 -14.33 12.94
N ILE A 112 11.23 -15.64 12.98
CA ILE A 112 12.35 -16.59 12.95
C ILE A 112 12.91 -16.72 11.52
N GLU A 113 12.05 -16.74 10.52
CA GLU A 113 12.47 -16.97 9.14
C GLU A 113 13.26 -15.80 8.55
N GLN A 114 12.97 -14.57 8.98
CA GLN A 114 13.70 -13.40 8.48
C GLN A 114 15.23 -13.49 8.68
N PRO A 115 15.77 -13.75 9.89
CA PRO A 115 17.21 -13.89 10.04
C PRO A 115 17.77 -15.13 9.34
N ARG A 116 16.98 -16.19 9.16
CA ARG A 116 17.40 -17.37 8.40
C ARG A 116 17.55 -17.05 6.92
N ALA A 117 16.58 -16.34 6.35
CA ALA A 117 16.65 -15.90 4.96
C ALA A 117 17.86 -14.98 4.73
N GLN A 118 18.11 -14.04 5.64
CA GLN A 118 19.30 -13.20 5.58
C GLN A 118 20.60 -13.99 5.64
N ALA A 119 20.67 -15.04 6.48
CA ALA A 119 21.84 -15.91 6.56
C ALA A 119 22.08 -16.69 5.26
N ARG A 120 21.02 -16.98 4.48
CA ARG A 120 21.11 -17.57 3.15
C ARG A 120 21.38 -16.55 2.04
N GLY A 121 21.50 -15.26 2.34
CA GLY A 121 21.66 -14.20 1.35
C GLY A 121 20.37 -13.83 0.61
N GLU A 122 19.23 -14.28 1.09
CA GLU A 122 17.92 -13.98 0.52
C GLU A 122 17.36 -12.67 1.05
N THR A 123 16.64 -11.94 0.20
CA THR A 123 15.80 -10.83 0.67
C THR A 123 14.48 -11.39 1.18
N TYR A 124 14.29 -11.32 2.48
CA TYR A 124 13.10 -11.87 3.11
C TYR A 124 11.86 -11.04 2.77
N ARG A 125 10.89 -11.68 2.11
CA ARG A 125 9.50 -11.23 1.88
C ARG A 125 9.30 -9.72 1.89
N ASP A 126 10.10 -9.03 1.08
CA ASP A 126 9.89 -7.61 0.89
C ASP A 126 8.81 -7.42 -0.20
N ALA A 127 7.56 -7.39 0.23
CA ALA A 127 6.43 -7.09 -0.65
C ALA A 127 6.62 -5.76 -1.41
N ILE A 128 7.35 -4.83 -0.81
CA ILE A 128 7.69 -3.54 -1.41
C ILE A 128 8.61 -3.71 -2.62
N GLY A 129 9.56 -4.62 -2.57
CA GLY A 129 10.40 -4.98 -3.71
C GLY A 129 9.60 -5.51 -4.90
N GLN A 130 8.42 -6.05 -4.65
CA GLN A 130 7.44 -6.48 -5.65
C GLN A 130 6.38 -5.42 -5.98
N CYS A 131 6.58 -4.18 -5.54
CA CYS A 131 5.67 -3.06 -5.72
C CYS A 131 4.30 -3.21 -5.05
N TYR A 132 4.14 -4.07 -4.07
CA TYR A 132 2.98 -4.01 -3.20
C TYR A 132 3.02 -2.72 -2.36
N PRO A 133 1.87 -2.10 -2.10
CA PRO A 133 1.84 -0.96 -1.19
C PRO A 133 2.34 -1.35 0.21
N PRO A 134 3.09 -0.49 0.90
CA PRO A 134 3.55 -0.80 2.25
C PRO A 134 2.39 -0.95 3.24
N GLY A 135 1.32 -0.19 3.04
CA GLY A 135 0.18 -0.14 3.96
C GLY A 135 0.51 0.44 5.33
N MET A 136 -0.51 0.64 6.16
CA MET A 136 -0.29 1.02 7.56
C MET A 136 -0.05 -0.23 8.42
N PRO A 137 0.83 -0.20 9.43
CA PRO A 137 1.62 0.97 9.87
C PRO A 137 2.96 1.13 9.15
N MET A 138 3.38 0.17 8.30
CA MET A 138 4.69 0.16 7.64
C MET A 138 4.95 1.43 6.82
N LEU A 139 3.91 2.03 6.22
CA LEU A 139 4.03 3.27 5.46
C LEU A 139 4.74 4.36 6.27
N MET A 140 4.40 4.48 7.55
CA MET A 140 4.92 5.53 8.43
C MET A 140 6.33 5.23 8.96
N THR A 141 6.81 4.00 8.81
CA THR A 141 8.17 3.61 9.23
C THR A 141 9.15 3.55 8.05
N ARG A 142 8.79 4.12 6.91
CA ARG A 142 9.71 4.26 5.77
C ARG A 142 10.51 5.56 5.87
N VAL A 143 11.76 5.53 5.39
CA VAL A 143 12.69 6.68 5.40
C VAL A 143 12.34 7.61 4.22
N TRP A 144 11.09 8.05 4.19
CA TRP A 144 10.53 8.93 3.18
C TRP A 144 9.74 10.06 3.83
N PRO A 145 9.67 11.23 3.23
CA PRO A 145 8.87 12.32 3.76
C PRO A 145 7.37 12.03 3.59
N HIS A 146 6.58 12.55 4.53
CA HIS A 146 5.12 12.48 4.51
C HIS A 146 4.56 13.90 4.59
N ALA A 147 3.74 14.30 3.62
CA ALA A 147 2.98 15.54 3.69
C ALA A 147 1.63 15.28 4.33
N PHE A 148 1.31 16.07 5.35
CA PHE A 148 0.01 16.08 6.00
C PHE A 148 -0.74 17.34 5.57
N ILE A 149 -1.99 17.19 5.19
CA ILE A 149 -2.91 18.29 4.87
C ILE A 149 -4.13 18.12 5.75
N GLN A 150 -4.27 18.99 6.75
CA GLN A 150 -5.40 18.95 7.67
C GLN A 150 -6.52 19.87 7.21
N LEU A 151 -7.70 19.31 7.08
CA LEU A 151 -8.96 20.00 6.82
C LEU A 151 -9.91 19.77 7.99
N PRO A 152 -10.99 20.55 8.10
CA PRO A 152 -12.00 20.31 9.17
C PRO A 152 -12.66 18.92 9.11
N THR A 153 -12.60 18.27 7.97
CA THR A 153 -13.29 17.01 7.66
C THR A 153 -12.37 15.80 7.56
N ALA A 154 -11.08 16.02 7.31
CA ALA A 154 -10.13 14.94 7.14
C ALA A 154 -8.68 15.44 7.26
N VAL A 155 -7.77 14.51 7.57
CA VAL A 155 -6.33 14.67 7.31
C VAL A 155 -5.95 13.77 6.15
N TYR A 156 -5.34 14.35 5.13
CA TYR A 156 -4.72 13.61 4.03
C TYR A 156 -3.22 13.46 4.32
N VAL A 157 -2.75 12.23 4.28
CA VAL A 157 -1.33 11.90 4.39
C VAL A 157 -0.85 11.42 3.03
N ILE A 158 0.06 12.17 2.44
CA ILE A 158 0.68 11.83 1.15
C ILE A 158 2.11 11.42 1.45
N SER A 159 2.44 10.17 1.20
CA SER A 159 3.80 9.67 1.39
C SER A 159 4.61 9.86 0.12
N GLY A 160 5.86 10.31 0.26
CA GLY A 160 6.84 10.28 -0.83
C GLY A 160 7.21 8.85 -1.25
N PHE A 161 6.88 7.86 -0.43
CA PHE A 161 7.07 6.46 -0.79
C PHE A 161 5.87 5.96 -1.61
N ASN A 162 6.13 5.63 -2.88
CA ASN A 162 5.14 5.09 -3.83
C ASN A 162 3.88 5.95 -3.97
N ASN A 163 3.96 7.26 -3.68
CA ASN A 163 2.85 8.21 -3.72
C ASN A 163 1.57 7.73 -3.02
N SER A 164 1.76 6.95 -1.95
CA SER A 164 0.64 6.42 -1.19
C SER A 164 -0.15 7.54 -0.52
N VAL A 165 -1.46 7.48 -0.64
CA VAL A 165 -2.38 8.44 -0.01
C VAL A 165 -3.22 7.73 1.03
N ARG A 166 -3.25 8.28 2.25
CA ARG A 166 -4.12 7.84 3.33
C ARG A 166 -5.05 8.98 3.71
N THR A 167 -6.31 8.67 3.93
CA THR A 167 -7.31 9.63 4.44
C THR A 167 -7.73 9.24 5.85
N ILE A 168 -7.64 10.19 6.78
CA ILE A 168 -8.15 10.05 8.14
C ILE A 168 -9.38 10.95 8.24
N PHE A 169 -10.56 10.38 8.37
CA PHE A 169 -11.81 11.15 8.43
C PHE A 169 -12.00 11.77 9.81
N LEU A 170 -12.36 13.05 9.85
CA LEU A 170 -12.57 13.86 11.08
C LEU A 170 -14.00 14.41 11.17
N ASP A 171 -14.86 14.04 10.27
CA ASP A 171 -16.20 14.63 10.13
C ASP A 171 -17.27 13.97 11.01
N GLY A 172 -16.86 13.07 11.90
CA GLY A 172 -17.73 12.44 12.87
C GLY A 172 -18.45 11.19 12.35
N ARG A 173 -18.01 10.68 11.17
CA ARG A 173 -18.52 9.39 10.67
C ARG A 173 -18.02 8.24 11.51
N GLU A 174 -18.77 7.16 11.50
CA GLU A 174 -18.35 5.85 12.00
C GLU A 174 -17.66 5.06 10.89
N HIS A 175 -17.07 3.92 11.22
CA HIS A 175 -16.55 2.99 10.22
C HIS A 175 -17.69 2.48 9.31
N THR A 176 -17.32 2.29 8.05
CA THR A 176 -18.23 1.70 7.06
C THR A 176 -18.64 0.30 7.50
N ASP A 177 -19.89 -0.06 7.24
CA ASP A 177 -20.38 -1.43 7.49
C ASP A 177 -19.48 -2.44 6.76
N SER A 178 -19.12 -3.51 7.45
CA SER A 178 -18.21 -4.54 6.92
C SER A 178 -18.68 -5.14 5.60
N ASP A 179 -19.99 -5.17 5.34
CA ASP A 179 -20.56 -5.69 4.10
C ASP A 179 -20.39 -4.73 2.90
N LEU A 180 -20.04 -3.47 3.18
CA LEU A 180 -19.92 -2.42 2.17
C LEU A 180 -18.46 -1.98 1.95
N VAL A 181 -17.57 -2.26 2.90
CA VAL A 181 -16.18 -1.81 2.83
C VAL A 181 -15.36 -2.69 1.88
N VAL A 182 -14.48 -2.05 1.13
CA VAL A 182 -13.43 -2.74 0.37
C VAL A 182 -12.12 -2.56 1.13
N PRO A 183 -11.51 -3.65 1.62
CA PRO A 183 -10.24 -3.56 2.32
C PRO A 183 -9.16 -2.87 1.50
N SER A 184 -8.27 -2.17 2.15
CA SER A 184 -7.14 -1.50 1.50
C SER A 184 -5.86 -1.60 2.36
N TYR A 185 -4.68 -1.40 1.75
CA TYR A 185 -3.41 -1.43 2.49
C TYR A 185 -3.32 -0.35 3.58
N ASN A 186 -3.96 0.80 3.39
CA ASN A 186 -3.99 1.85 4.40
C ASN A 186 -5.18 1.72 5.37
N GLY A 187 -6.09 0.78 5.13
CA GLY A 187 -7.31 0.60 5.89
C GLY A 187 -8.26 1.78 5.79
N GLU A 188 -9.34 1.75 6.56
CA GLU A 188 -10.24 2.88 6.78
C GLU A 188 -9.90 3.54 8.12
N SER A 189 -9.58 4.83 8.11
CA SER A 189 -9.13 5.56 9.29
C SER A 189 -10.14 6.61 9.72
N ILE A 190 -10.61 6.50 10.96
CA ILE A 190 -11.51 7.45 11.60
C ILE A 190 -10.76 8.14 12.74
N GLY A 191 -10.75 9.47 12.73
CA GLY A 191 -10.08 10.28 13.73
C GLY A 191 -11.04 11.08 14.59
N ARG A 192 -10.69 11.25 15.86
CA ARG A 192 -11.41 12.13 16.79
C ARG A 192 -10.43 12.85 17.72
N TRP A 193 -10.83 14.01 18.18
CA TRP A 193 -10.05 14.78 19.14
C TRP A 193 -10.39 14.37 20.58
N GLU A 194 -9.36 14.01 21.34
CA GLU A 194 -9.45 13.76 22.78
C GLU A 194 -8.52 14.75 23.50
N GLY A 195 -9.06 15.89 23.94
CA GLY A 195 -8.25 16.96 24.48
C GLY A 195 -7.28 17.51 23.43
N ASP A 196 -5.99 17.44 23.69
CA ASP A 196 -4.89 17.83 22.81
C ASP A 196 -4.30 16.66 22.00
N THR A 197 -5.04 15.60 21.84
CA THR A 197 -4.60 14.38 21.13
C THR A 197 -5.55 14.05 19.99
N LEU A 198 -5.04 13.86 18.80
CA LEU A 198 -5.80 13.24 17.72
C LEU A 198 -5.69 11.71 17.85
N VAL A 199 -6.80 11.07 18.14
CA VAL A 199 -6.91 9.62 18.22
C VAL A 199 -7.48 9.10 16.90
N VAL A 200 -6.75 8.21 16.25
CA VAL A 200 -7.13 7.60 14.97
C VAL A 200 -7.28 6.11 15.18
N HIS A 201 -8.43 5.57 14.80
CA HIS A 201 -8.66 4.12 14.73
C HIS A 201 -8.73 3.70 13.26
N THR A 202 -8.04 2.63 12.92
CA THR A 202 -7.97 2.11 11.55
C THR A 202 -8.23 0.61 11.55
N THR A 203 -9.07 0.18 10.63
CA THR A 203 -9.46 -1.22 10.41
C THR A 203 -9.64 -1.48 8.91
N TYR A 204 -10.11 -2.67 8.53
CA TYR A 204 -10.36 -3.12 7.15
C TYR A 204 -9.12 -3.05 6.26
N PHE A 205 -8.07 -3.68 6.75
CA PHE A 205 -6.83 -3.79 6.00
C PHE A 205 -6.88 -4.91 4.96
N GLU A 206 -6.32 -4.65 3.78
CA GLU A 206 -5.92 -5.71 2.86
C GLU A 206 -4.81 -6.54 3.51
N THR A 207 -4.93 -7.86 3.46
CA THR A 207 -4.00 -8.77 4.15
C THR A 207 -2.99 -9.44 3.21
N ASP A 208 -3.29 -9.48 1.90
CA ASP A 208 -2.38 -10.10 0.93
C ASP A 208 -1.10 -9.29 0.78
N ASN A 209 0.03 -9.93 1.07
CA ASN A 209 1.35 -9.29 1.04
C ASN A 209 1.46 -8.02 1.89
N HIS A 210 0.67 -7.93 2.96
CA HIS A 210 0.73 -6.84 3.92
C HIS A 210 1.45 -7.28 5.19
N TYR A 211 2.50 -6.57 5.53
CA TYR A 211 3.36 -6.89 6.66
C TYR A 211 3.59 -5.66 7.54
N ILE A 212 3.61 -5.89 8.85
CA ILE A 212 4.32 -5.02 9.78
C ILE A 212 5.81 -5.27 9.55
N ASP A 213 6.67 -4.37 9.85
CA ASP A 213 8.12 -4.53 9.69
C ASP A 213 8.60 -5.97 9.95
N LEU A 214 9.68 -6.38 9.30
CA LEU A 214 10.30 -7.71 9.41
C LEU A 214 9.46 -8.87 8.85
N GLY A 215 8.51 -8.58 7.96
CA GLY A 215 7.70 -9.62 7.31
C GLY A 215 6.67 -10.26 8.24
N ILE A 216 6.33 -9.64 9.35
CA ILE A 216 5.25 -10.08 10.24
C ILE A 216 3.93 -9.80 9.55
N PRO A 217 3.15 -10.82 9.16
CA PRO A 217 1.88 -10.63 8.49
C PRO A 217 0.81 -10.14 9.47
N ILE A 218 -0.23 -9.54 8.93
CA ILE A 218 -1.45 -9.21 9.66
C ILE A 218 -2.59 -10.13 9.26
N SER A 219 -3.60 -10.24 10.12
CA SER A 219 -4.86 -10.91 9.81
C SER A 219 -5.97 -9.93 9.44
N ASP A 220 -7.12 -10.45 9.05
CA ASP A 220 -8.34 -9.69 8.80
C ASP A 220 -8.96 -9.06 10.08
N GLN A 221 -8.43 -9.43 11.26
CA GLN A 221 -8.81 -8.87 12.55
C GLN A 221 -7.81 -7.83 13.06
N PHE A 222 -6.86 -7.42 12.23
CA PHE A 222 -5.89 -6.41 12.63
C PHE A 222 -6.54 -5.04 12.78
N GLU A 223 -6.27 -4.41 13.92
CA GLU A 223 -6.68 -3.04 14.22
C GLU A 223 -5.48 -2.19 14.64
N LEU A 224 -5.50 -0.94 14.25
CA LEU A 224 -4.47 0.03 14.57
C LEU A 224 -5.08 1.25 15.24
N THR A 225 -4.59 1.60 16.41
CA THR A 225 -4.88 2.88 17.06
C THR A 225 -3.62 3.74 17.10
N GLU A 226 -3.76 5.00 16.68
CA GLU A 226 -2.71 6.01 16.74
C GLU A 226 -3.16 7.15 17.63
N ARG A 227 -2.28 7.59 18.55
CA ARG A 227 -2.48 8.79 19.36
C ARG A 227 -1.43 9.81 18.97
N ILE A 228 -1.86 10.84 18.29
CA ILE A 228 -0.99 11.84 17.64
C ILE A 228 -0.99 13.11 18.47
N ARG A 229 0.19 13.61 18.79
CA ARG A 229 0.40 14.90 19.49
C ARG A 229 1.53 15.66 18.83
N LEU A 230 1.47 16.99 18.94
CA LEU A 230 2.59 17.86 18.60
C LEU A 230 3.35 18.23 19.88
N VAL A 231 4.64 18.01 19.87
CA VAL A 231 5.56 18.34 20.98
C VAL A 231 6.66 19.29 20.48
N ASN A 232 7.52 19.74 21.38
CA ASN A 232 8.63 20.65 21.04
C ASN A 232 8.18 21.91 20.27
N GLY A 233 7.09 22.56 20.73
CA GLY A 233 6.55 23.74 20.06
C GLY A 233 6.04 23.48 18.64
N GLY A 234 5.52 22.28 18.37
CA GLY A 234 4.99 21.88 17.06
C GLY A 234 6.06 21.42 16.05
N ARG A 235 7.31 21.29 16.50
CA ARG A 235 8.43 20.83 15.63
C ARG A 235 8.52 19.31 15.51
N THR A 236 7.93 18.59 16.45
CA THR A 236 7.94 17.11 16.46
C THR A 236 6.51 16.61 16.60
N MET A 237 6.12 15.70 15.74
CA MET A 237 4.91 14.91 15.87
C MET A 237 5.27 13.60 16.56
N GLU A 238 4.66 13.34 17.70
CA GLU A 238 4.79 12.09 18.44
C GLU A 238 3.53 11.26 18.21
N VAL A 239 3.72 10.01 17.79
CA VAL A 239 2.63 9.06 17.52
C VAL A 239 2.84 7.82 18.38
N GLU A 240 1.90 7.57 19.27
CA GLU A 240 1.81 6.31 20.02
C GLU A 240 0.91 5.36 19.22
N TYR A 241 1.51 4.27 18.77
CA TYR A 241 0.84 3.20 18.05
C TYR A 241 0.42 2.10 19.01
N THR A 242 -0.80 1.61 18.86
CA THR A 242 -1.28 0.38 19.48
C THR A 242 -1.77 -0.52 18.37
N LEU A 243 -1.13 -1.67 18.22
CA LEU A 243 -1.43 -2.69 17.23
C LEU A 243 -2.11 -3.86 17.94
N VAL A 244 -3.25 -4.29 17.44
CA VAL A 244 -4.01 -5.42 17.99
C VAL A 244 -4.29 -6.39 16.85
N ASP A 245 -3.89 -7.65 17.03
CA ASP A 245 -4.23 -8.73 16.08
C ASP A 245 -4.38 -10.04 16.85
N PRO A 246 -5.60 -10.39 17.24
CA PRO A 246 -5.85 -11.54 18.08
C PRO A 246 -5.56 -12.89 17.42
N GLN A 247 -5.29 -12.92 16.11
CA GLN A 247 -4.85 -14.12 15.41
C GLN A 247 -3.33 -14.25 15.34
N MET A 248 -2.59 -13.13 15.51
CA MET A 248 -1.14 -13.11 15.35
C MET A 248 -0.36 -13.03 16.65
N TRP A 249 -0.89 -12.32 17.67
CA TRP A 249 -0.22 -12.19 18.99
C TRP A 249 -1.21 -11.95 20.13
N GLU A 250 -0.70 -12.05 21.37
CA GLU A 250 -1.46 -11.83 22.59
C GLU A 250 -1.38 -10.37 23.03
N GLY A 251 -2.54 -9.73 23.21
CA GLY A 251 -2.65 -8.37 23.75
C GLY A 251 -2.23 -7.25 22.80
N ASP A 252 -1.89 -6.10 23.38
CA ASP A 252 -1.53 -4.89 22.63
C ASP A 252 -0.02 -4.85 22.34
N TRP A 253 0.34 -4.58 21.09
CA TRP A 253 1.71 -4.24 20.74
C TRP A 253 1.84 -2.72 20.63
N LYS A 254 2.56 -2.11 21.57
CA LYS A 254 2.69 -0.64 21.62
C LYS A 254 4.06 -0.17 21.17
N SER A 255 4.06 0.95 20.46
CA SER A 255 5.30 1.59 20.01
C SER A 255 5.08 3.10 19.89
N VAL A 256 6.12 3.89 20.19
CA VAL A 256 6.08 5.34 20.02
C VAL A 256 7.06 5.73 18.93
N LYS A 257 6.59 6.48 17.94
CA LYS A 257 7.41 7.01 16.84
C LYS A 257 7.38 8.53 16.84
N ARG A 258 8.46 9.12 16.38
CA ARG A 258 8.60 10.58 16.25
C ARG A 258 8.90 10.96 14.82
N TYR A 259 8.34 12.07 14.43
CA TYR A 259 8.53 12.67 13.10
C TYR A 259 8.87 14.13 13.29
N ASN A 260 9.94 14.59 12.69
CA ASN A 260 10.36 15.98 12.75
C ASN A 260 9.88 16.74 11.52
N ARG A 261 9.52 18.03 11.68
CA ARG A 261 9.16 18.89 10.55
C ARG A 261 10.34 19.02 9.59
N ALA A 262 10.04 18.82 8.30
CA ALA A 262 10.99 18.91 7.19
C ALA A 262 10.63 20.10 6.30
N ASP A 263 10.83 21.32 6.80
CA ASP A 263 10.35 22.56 6.18
C ASP A 263 10.97 22.87 4.79
N HIS A 264 12.01 22.17 4.40
CA HIS A 264 12.68 22.31 3.10
C HIS A 264 12.51 21.10 2.18
N THR A 265 11.52 20.25 2.49
CA THR A 265 11.28 19.01 1.77
C THR A 265 9.87 19.00 1.21
N ASP A 266 9.76 18.78 -0.08
CA ASP A 266 8.49 18.54 -0.77
C ASP A 266 8.32 17.06 -1.11
N ILE A 267 7.08 16.67 -1.40
CA ILE A 267 6.77 15.33 -1.91
C ILE A 267 6.92 15.36 -3.42
N ASN A 268 7.78 14.50 -3.92
CA ASN A 268 7.95 14.26 -5.35
C ASN A 268 7.24 12.98 -5.77
N GLU A 269 6.89 12.92 -7.04
CA GLU A 269 6.33 11.70 -7.62
C GLU A 269 7.39 10.59 -7.60
N ALA A 270 7.00 9.44 -7.02
CA ALA A 270 7.85 8.27 -6.95
C ALA A 270 6.99 7.00 -7.09
N HIS A 271 7.22 6.25 -8.16
CA HIS A 271 6.52 5.01 -8.43
C HIS A 271 7.46 3.82 -8.34
N CYS A 272 6.96 2.75 -7.78
CA CYS A 272 7.60 1.45 -7.90
C CYS A 272 7.30 0.88 -9.29
N ILE A 273 8.33 0.47 -10.00
CA ILE A 273 8.20 -0.16 -11.31
C ILE A 273 8.94 -1.48 -11.27
N LEU A 274 8.20 -2.59 -11.35
CA LEU A 274 8.73 -3.96 -11.21
C LEU A 274 9.93 -4.23 -12.12
N GLN A 275 9.87 -3.80 -13.36
CA GLN A 275 10.98 -4.01 -14.29
C GLN A 275 12.29 -3.31 -13.90
N TYR A 276 12.24 -2.26 -13.09
CA TYR A 276 13.45 -1.62 -12.56
C TYR A 276 14.02 -2.40 -11.38
N ASN A 277 13.17 -3.13 -10.68
CA ASN A 277 13.56 -3.98 -9.56
C ASN A 277 14.03 -5.37 -10.01
N ALA A 278 13.76 -5.78 -11.25
CA ALA A 278 14.10 -7.08 -11.80
C ALA A 278 15.59 -7.47 -11.67
N ASN A 279 16.47 -6.47 -11.64
CA ASN A 279 17.91 -6.69 -11.53
C ASN A 279 18.46 -6.48 -10.12
N LEU A 280 17.60 -6.21 -9.13
CA LEU A 280 18.05 -6.07 -7.75
C LEU A 280 18.29 -7.46 -7.15
N PRO A 281 19.46 -7.72 -6.56
CA PRO A 281 19.75 -8.98 -5.91
C PRO A 281 18.70 -9.29 -4.83
N GLY A 282 18.20 -10.51 -4.81
CA GLY A 282 17.24 -10.96 -3.80
C GLY A 282 15.84 -10.39 -3.93
N THR A 283 15.51 -9.66 -5.00
CA THR A 283 14.14 -9.19 -5.26
C THR A 283 13.29 -10.37 -5.73
N ASN A 284 12.24 -10.69 -5.00
CA ASN A 284 11.31 -11.72 -5.40
C ASN A 284 10.30 -11.17 -6.42
N LEU A 285 10.42 -11.55 -7.66
CA LEU A 285 9.59 -11.11 -8.79
C LEU A 285 8.55 -12.19 -9.14
N GLY A 286 7.47 -12.24 -8.39
CA GLY A 286 6.33 -13.08 -8.74
C GLY A 286 6.62 -14.58 -8.70
N SER A 287 6.58 -15.27 -9.84
CA SER A 287 6.68 -16.73 -9.93
C SER A 287 8.08 -17.31 -9.79
N GLU A 288 9.11 -16.48 -9.56
CA GLU A 288 10.45 -17.02 -9.39
C GLU A 288 10.59 -17.79 -8.07
N THR A 289 10.90 -19.06 -8.17
CA THR A 289 11.26 -19.89 -7.03
C THR A 289 12.66 -19.53 -6.52
N ALA A 290 13.03 -19.97 -5.34
CA ALA A 290 14.40 -19.80 -4.84
C ALA A 290 15.44 -20.44 -5.79
N GLU A 291 15.06 -21.48 -6.51
CA GLU A 291 15.88 -22.15 -7.52
C GLU A 291 16.03 -21.30 -8.79
N ASP A 292 14.96 -20.68 -9.26
CA ASP A 292 14.96 -19.81 -10.45
C ASP A 292 15.83 -18.55 -10.27
N ARG A 293 15.99 -18.10 -9.03
CA ARG A 293 16.80 -16.90 -8.71
C ARG A 293 18.29 -17.13 -8.82
N GLY A 294 18.73 -18.31 -9.20
CA GLY A 294 20.15 -18.65 -9.29
C GLY A 294 20.88 -18.47 -7.96
N GLN A 295 20.14 -18.43 -6.89
CA GLN A 295 20.70 -18.41 -5.55
C GLN A 295 21.20 -19.83 -5.33
N SER A 296 22.46 -20.02 -5.67
CA SER A 296 23.18 -21.13 -5.13
C SER A 296 22.97 -21.05 -3.62
N GLU A 297 22.31 -22.07 -3.08
CA GLU A 297 22.46 -22.38 -1.68
C GLU A 297 23.92 -22.12 -1.34
N ILE A 298 24.16 -21.29 -0.36
CA ILE A 298 25.51 -21.17 0.19
C ILE A 298 25.75 -22.54 0.83
N GLU A 299 26.25 -23.46 0.01
CA GLU A 299 26.73 -24.75 0.49
C GLU A 299 27.80 -24.44 1.53
N GLY A 300 27.48 -24.61 2.82
CA GLY A 300 28.49 -24.59 3.85
C GLY A 300 28.24 -23.71 5.07
N VAL A 301 27.05 -23.24 5.32
CA VAL A 301 26.73 -22.72 6.67
C VAL A 301 26.01 -23.83 7.44
N ASN A 302 26.78 -24.80 7.93
CA ASN A 302 26.40 -25.71 8.99
C ASN A 302 26.79 -25.12 10.35
#